data_152a01ec332ca6b30a66f1fe8a0d4fc9
#
_entry.id   152a01ec332ca6b30a66f1fe8a0d4fc9
#
_cell.length_a   1.000
_cell.length_b   1.000
_cell.length_c   1.000
_cell.angle_alpha   90.00
_cell.angle_beta   90.00
_cell.angle_gamma   90.00
#
_symmetry.space_group_name_H-M   'P 1'
#
loop_
_entity.id
_entity.type
_entity.pdbx_description
1 polymer ?
#
loop_
_entity_poly.entity_id
_entity_poly.type
_entity_poly.pdbx_seq_one_letter_code
_entity_poly.pdbx_strand_id
1 'polypeptide(L)'
;MAGRGYIFGVHYHNYAQQASNIIHVQPSVILAQWADENAWGSTDLWKKNNFANIEKVGNEPQYSNGEVTYGGIAYYTYATFNDGMLAYTRFWLQNSRYKNCM
;
A
#
# COMPACT_ATOMS: atom_id res chain seq x y z
N MET A 1 10.84 18.65 -17.35
CA MET A 1 9.91 18.41 -16.21
C MET A 1 9.93 16.95 -15.86
N ALA A 2 9.96 16.63 -14.57
CA ALA A 2 9.93 15.24 -14.13
C ALA A 2 8.55 14.64 -14.38
N GLY A 3 8.49 13.38 -14.82
CA GLY A 3 7.25 12.65 -14.98
C GLY A 3 6.64 12.20 -13.63
N ARG A 4 5.40 11.75 -13.68
CA ARG A 4 4.67 11.28 -12.48
C ARG A 4 5.43 10.18 -11.73
N GLY A 5 6.05 9.23 -12.48
CA GLY A 5 6.80 8.15 -11.86
C GLY A 5 8.01 8.63 -11.10
N TYR A 6 8.73 9.61 -11.63
CA TYR A 6 9.88 10.19 -10.96
C TYR A 6 9.46 10.91 -9.66
N ILE A 7 8.43 11.75 -9.73
CA ILE A 7 7.93 12.48 -8.56
C ILE A 7 7.45 11.51 -7.49
N PHE A 8 6.69 10.50 -7.87
CA PHE A 8 6.19 9.48 -6.95
C PHE A 8 7.34 8.76 -6.25
N GLY A 9 8.35 8.35 -7.01
CA GLY A 9 9.51 7.66 -6.46
C GLY A 9 10.29 8.51 -5.47
N VAL A 10 10.52 9.79 -5.80
CA VAL A 10 11.23 10.72 -4.90
C VAL A 10 10.50 10.87 -3.57
N HIS A 11 9.16 11.02 -3.61
CA HIS A 11 8.36 11.21 -2.40
C HIS A 11 8.26 9.95 -1.53
N TYR A 12 8.20 8.77 -2.14
CA TYR A 12 7.84 7.56 -1.41
C TYR A 12 8.94 6.50 -1.36
N HIS A 13 10.13 6.80 -1.90
CA HIS A 13 11.24 5.84 -1.94
C HIS A 13 11.62 5.29 -0.57
N ASN A 14 11.69 6.16 0.45
CA ASN A 14 12.08 5.74 1.79
C ASN A 14 11.09 4.75 2.40
N TYR A 15 9.80 4.96 2.15
CA TYR A 15 8.76 4.04 2.64
C TYR A 15 8.82 2.70 1.90
N ALA A 16 9.04 2.75 0.59
CA ALA A 16 9.20 1.53 -0.19
C ALA A 16 10.45 0.75 0.25
N GLN A 17 11.52 1.46 0.61
CA GLN A 17 12.73 0.82 1.15
C GLN A 17 12.44 0.12 2.49
N GLN A 18 11.67 0.76 3.37
CA GLN A 18 11.27 0.14 4.63
C GLN A 18 10.43 -1.11 4.40
N ALA A 19 9.45 -1.05 3.49
CA ALA A 19 8.65 -2.21 3.12
C ALA A 19 9.52 -3.31 2.52
N SER A 20 10.46 -2.93 1.65
CA SER A 20 11.41 -3.85 1.02
C SER A 20 12.22 -4.62 2.07
N ASN A 21 12.64 -3.96 3.14
CA ASN A 21 13.38 -4.61 4.22
C ASN A 21 12.55 -5.68 4.94
N ILE A 22 11.24 -5.54 4.94
CA ILE A 22 10.33 -6.48 5.60
C ILE A 22 9.98 -7.65 4.68
N ILE A 23 9.60 -7.37 3.43
CA ILE A 23 9.07 -8.38 2.51
C ILE A 23 10.10 -8.90 1.49
N HIS A 24 11.29 -8.31 1.45
CA HIS A 24 12.39 -8.71 0.57
C HIS A 24 12.06 -8.64 -0.92
N VAL A 25 11.30 -7.62 -1.29
CA VAL A 25 10.99 -7.27 -2.69
C VAL A 25 11.64 -5.93 -2.99
N GLN A 26 12.19 -5.77 -4.19
CA GLN A 26 12.88 -4.53 -4.54
C GLN A 26 11.97 -3.30 -4.39
N PRO A 27 12.47 -2.18 -3.86
CA PRO A 27 11.67 -0.97 -3.67
C PRO A 27 11.00 -0.47 -4.95
N SER A 28 11.65 -0.61 -6.09
CA SER A 28 11.09 -0.20 -7.39
C SER A 28 9.82 -0.99 -7.74
N VAL A 29 9.78 -2.27 -7.39
CA VAL A 29 8.59 -3.11 -7.61
C VAL A 29 7.46 -2.67 -6.70
N ILE A 30 7.75 -2.38 -5.44
CA ILE A 30 6.77 -1.89 -4.46
C ILE A 30 6.19 -0.55 -4.93
N LEU A 31 7.05 0.39 -5.35
CA LEU A 31 6.62 1.69 -5.85
C LEU A 31 5.73 1.55 -7.08
N ALA A 32 6.09 0.66 -8.01
CA ALA A 32 5.30 0.42 -9.20
C ALA A 32 3.91 -0.13 -8.86
N GLN A 33 3.83 -1.04 -7.91
CA GLN A 33 2.56 -1.59 -7.46
C GLN A 33 1.68 -0.52 -6.81
N TRP A 34 2.27 0.27 -5.90
CA TRP A 34 1.54 1.37 -5.25
C TRP A 34 1.02 2.37 -6.27
N ALA A 35 1.86 2.75 -7.23
CA ALA A 35 1.49 3.71 -8.26
C ALA A 35 0.36 3.17 -9.15
N ASP A 36 0.46 1.92 -9.56
CA ASP A 36 -0.52 1.29 -10.43
C ASP A 36 -1.89 1.17 -9.76
N GLU A 37 -1.93 0.69 -8.51
CA GLU A 37 -3.18 0.49 -7.78
C GLU A 37 -3.82 1.81 -7.34
N ASN A 38 -3.04 2.88 -7.18
CA ASN A 38 -3.52 4.13 -6.59
C ASN A 38 -3.38 5.33 -7.54
N ALA A 39 -3.27 5.09 -8.84
CA ALA A 39 -3.19 6.14 -9.86
C ALA A 39 -2.15 7.21 -9.48
N TRP A 40 -0.92 6.78 -9.15
CA TRP A 40 0.19 7.65 -8.77
C TRP A 40 -0.08 8.47 -7.50
N GLY A 41 -0.84 7.91 -6.58
CA GLY A 41 -1.13 8.56 -5.30
C GLY A 41 -2.32 9.51 -5.35
N SER A 42 -3.14 9.44 -6.40
CA SER A 42 -4.27 10.35 -6.56
C SER A 42 -5.60 9.81 -6.03
N THR A 43 -5.68 8.54 -5.66
CA THR A 43 -6.93 7.97 -5.19
C THR A 43 -7.22 8.36 -3.75
N ASP A 44 -8.50 8.27 -3.39
CA ASP A 44 -8.95 8.54 -2.04
C ASP A 44 -8.40 7.53 -1.02
N LEU A 45 -8.31 6.26 -1.42
CA LEU A 45 -7.73 5.21 -0.57
C LEU A 45 -6.25 5.45 -0.28
N TRP A 46 -5.49 5.95 -1.26
CA TRP A 46 -4.10 6.34 -1.03
C TRP A 46 -4.01 7.44 0.03
N LYS A 47 -4.88 8.45 -0.07
CA LYS A 47 -4.91 9.57 0.89
C LYS A 47 -5.30 9.11 2.29
N LYS A 48 -5.96 7.98 2.40
CA LYS A 48 -6.31 7.34 3.68
C LYS A 48 -5.29 6.27 4.07
N ASN A 49 -4.13 6.28 3.41
CA ASN A 49 -2.99 5.42 3.67
C ASN A 49 -3.26 3.93 3.42
N ASN A 50 -4.21 3.60 2.56
CA ASN A 50 -4.46 2.22 2.13
C ASN A 50 -3.84 2.01 0.75
N PHE A 51 -2.64 1.40 0.70
CA PHE A 51 -1.81 1.36 -0.50
C PHE A 51 -2.07 0.16 -1.40
N ALA A 52 -2.72 -0.87 -0.89
CA ALA A 52 -2.99 -2.10 -1.62
C ALA A 52 -4.50 -2.35 -1.79
N ASN A 53 -5.33 -1.32 -1.58
CA ASN A 53 -6.79 -1.44 -1.63
C ASN A 53 -7.27 -2.58 -0.73
N ILE A 54 -6.78 -2.62 0.50
CA ILE A 54 -7.08 -3.70 1.45
C ILE A 54 -8.52 -3.60 1.91
N GLU A 55 -9.33 -4.59 1.53
CA GLU A 55 -10.72 -4.67 1.92
C GLU A 55 -10.86 -5.18 3.35
N LYS A 56 -11.93 -4.78 4.02
CA LYS A 56 -12.23 -5.25 5.37
C LYS A 56 -12.55 -6.76 5.38
N VAL A 57 -13.36 -7.20 4.44
CA VAL A 57 -13.77 -8.61 4.36
C VAL A 57 -12.58 -9.49 3.97
N GLY A 58 -12.28 -10.47 4.79
CA GLY A 58 -11.20 -11.41 4.54
C GLY A 58 -9.82 -10.95 5.01
N ASN A 59 -9.73 -9.78 5.64
CA ASN A 59 -8.45 -9.24 6.11
C ASN A 59 -8.55 -8.77 7.56
N GLU A 60 -7.42 -8.79 8.26
CA GLU A 60 -7.36 -8.38 9.66
C GLU A 60 -7.27 -6.86 9.78
N PRO A 61 -7.85 -6.27 10.85
CA PRO A 61 -7.86 -4.81 11.05
C PRO A 61 -6.56 -4.26 11.63
N GLN A 62 -5.51 -5.05 11.76
CA GLN A 62 -4.27 -4.63 12.41
C GLN A 62 -3.72 -3.37 11.76
N TYR A 63 -3.32 -2.39 12.56
CA TYR A 63 -2.87 -1.05 12.21
C TYR A 63 -3.98 -0.12 11.72
N SER A 64 -5.22 -0.60 11.51
CA SER A 64 -6.31 0.23 10.99
C SER A 64 -6.88 1.14 12.07
N ASN A 65 -7.28 2.35 11.66
CA ASN A 65 -8.03 3.28 12.53
C ASN A 65 -9.51 3.35 12.17
N GLY A 66 -9.97 2.57 11.21
CA GLY A 66 -11.36 2.58 10.78
C GLY A 66 -11.54 2.03 9.38
N GLU A 67 -12.64 2.40 8.74
CA GLU A 67 -12.98 1.92 7.41
C GLU A 67 -13.74 2.97 6.62
N VAL A 68 -13.76 2.80 5.30
CA VAL A 68 -14.54 3.61 4.36
C VAL A 68 -15.13 2.68 3.31
N THR A 69 -16.34 2.99 2.82
CA THR A 69 -17.04 2.16 1.83
C THR A 69 -17.12 2.87 0.48
N TYR A 70 -16.69 2.17 -0.57
CA TYR A 70 -16.82 2.62 -1.95
C TYR A 70 -17.44 1.49 -2.78
N GLY A 71 -18.49 1.80 -3.52
CA GLY A 71 -19.14 0.81 -4.39
C GLY A 71 -19.64 -0.43 -3.64
N GLY A 72 -20.08 -0.26 -2.39
CA GLY A 72 -20.55 -1.36 -1.57
C GLY A 72 -19.47 -2.21 -0.92
N ILE A 73 -18.19 -1.85 -1.11
CA ILE A 73 -17.06 -2.57 -0.54
C ILE A 73 -16.42 -1.71 0.56
N ALA A 74 -16.24 -2.29 1.74
CA ALA A 74 -15.58 -1.63 2.87
C ALA A 74 -14.07 -1.87 2.79
N TYR A 75 -13.30 -0.79 2.88
CA TYR A 75 -11.83 -0.80 2.88
C TYR A 75 -11.33 -0.24 4.21
N TYR A 76 -10.23 -0.77 4.71
CA TYR A 76 -9.58 -0.22 5.89
C TYR A 76 -8.95 1.14 5.60
N THR A 77 -8.95 2.00 6.62
CA THR A 77 -8.18 3.25 6.62
C THR A 77 -7.09 3.18 7.67
N TYR A 78 -6.07 4.00 7.54
CA TYR A 78 -4.93 4.02 8.45
C TYR A 78 -4.59 5.47 8.80
N ALA A 79 -4.23 5.70 10.07
CA ALA A 79 -4.01 7.05 10.58
C ALA A 79 -2.76 7.71 10.01
N THR A 80 -1.71 6.92 9.72
CA THR A 80 -0.44 7.43 9.23
C THR A 80 0.03 6.63 8.03
N PHE A 81 0.95 7.22 7.26
CA PHE A 81 1.60 6.50 6.17
C PHE A 81 2.33 5.27 6.70
N ASN A 82 2.99 5.38 7.84
CA ASN A 82 3.71 4.26 8.45
C ASN A 82 2.77 3.09 8.76
N ASP A 83 1.61 3.36 9.34
CA ASP A 83 0.63 2.30 9.64
C ASP A 83 0.13 1.64 8.34
N GLY A 84 -0.12 2.42 7.32
CA GLY A 84 -0.52 1.89 6.01
C GLY A 84 0.57 1.05 5.37
N MET A 85 1.83 1.46 5.50
CA MET A 85 2.98 0.70 5.00
C MET A 85 3.11 -0.63 5.72
N LEU A 86 2.96 -0.64 7.06
CA LEU A 86 3.00 -1.88 7.85
C LEU A 86 1.84 -2.82 7.49
N ALA A 87 0.65 -2.26 7.29
CA ALA A 87 -0.50 -3.05 6.85
C ALA A 87 -0.28 -3.67 5.46
N TYR A 88 0.34 -2.90 4.55
CA TYR A 88 0.70 -3.39 3.22
C TYR A 88 1.68 -4.58 3.32
N THR A 89 2.71 -4.48 4.16
CA THR A 89 3.68 -5.57 4.31
C THR A 89 3.03 -6.82 4.89
N ARG A 90 2.14 -6.65 5.87
CA ARG A 90 1.40 -7.77 6.45
C ARG A 90 0.47 -8.42 5.43
N PHE A 91 -0.25 -7.61 4.65
CA PHE A 91 -1.11 -8.10 3.58
C PHE A 91 -0.31 -8.90 2.56
N TRP A 92 0.85 -8.39 2.15
CA TRP A 92 1.75 -9.09 1.24
C TRP A 92 2.14 -10.45 1.79
N LEU A 93 2.61 -10.50 3.05
CA LEU A 93 3.11 -11.73 3.65
C LEU A 93 2.01 -12.77 3.87
N GLN A 94 0.78 -12.34 4.08
CA GLN A 94 -0.35 -13.25 4.31
C GLN A 94 -1.01 -13.74 3.03
N ASN A 95 -0.76 -13.09 1.91
CA ASN A 95 -1.38 -13.45 0.64
C ASN A 95 -0.49 -14.43 -0.10
N SER A 96 -0.95 -15.69 -0.24
CA SER A 96 -0.15 -16.76 -0.85
C SER A 96 0.29 -16.46 -2.27
N ARG A 97 -0.51 -15.67 -3.01
CA ARG A 97 -0.15 -15.27 -4.37
C ARG A 97 1.15 -14.46 -4.40
N TYR A 98 1.38 -13.64 -3.38
CA TYR A 98 2.59 -12.83 -3.30
C TYR A 98 3.77 -13.58 -2.69
N LYS A 99 3.52 -14.57 -1.83
CA LYS A 99 4.59 -15.35 -1.21
C LYS A 99 5.48 -16.03 -2.26
N ASN A 100 4.92 -16.40 -3.38
CA ASN A 100 5.67 -17.04 -4.46
C ASN A 100 6.60 -16.08 -5.20
N CYS A 101 6.49 -14.79 -4.96
CA CYS A 101 7.33 -13.77 -5.59
C CYS A 101 8.52 -13.38 -4.72
N MET A 102 8.61 -13.89 -3.53
CA MET A 102 9.67 -13.55 -2.56
C MET A 102 10.96 -14.31 -2.81
#